data_1cef14f8d6543d74716cf8e3de24717a
#
_entry.id   1cef14f8d6543d74716cf8e3de24717a
#
_cell.length_a   1.000
_cell.length_b   1.000
_cell.length_c   1.000
_cell.angle_alpha   90.00
_cell.angle_beta   90.00
_cell.angle_gamma   90.00
#
_symmetry.space_group_name_H-M   'P 1'
#
loop_
_entity.id
_entity.type
_entity.pdbx_description
1 polymer ?
#
loop_
_entity_poly.entity_id
_entity_poly.type
_entity_poly.pdbx_seq_one_letter_code
_entity_poly.pdbx_strand_id
1 'polypeptide(L)'
;MIQIKNAKELDGMRRANALSAAALKYGGEHIEAGMTTWELDKLIYDFIVKHGGIPNFKGLYGFPGTACISLNDTVIHGIPSHDIVIRQGDIVSIDTGAKIDGFNGDNACTYAVGKIDLEAQRLLEVTKASLYKGIGQAVAGNRIGDIGYAVQSYCEDAGFSVVRDFVGHGTGKELHEDPEVPNYGHQGRGPRLVPGMTIAIEPMICQGDYKIKQLSDGWTVKTKDGGLAAHFEHSIAILKDRTEIMTRSWDDPDFDPATFSLK
;
A
#
# COMPACT_ATOMS: atom_id res chain seq x y z
N MET A 1 18.14 11.02 5.92
CA MET A 1 19.04 10.02 6.59
C MET A 1 18.16 8.87 7.10
N ILE A 2 18.54 7.63 6.80
CA ILE A 2 17.78 6.43 7.21
C ILE A 2 17.68 6.35 8.74
N GLN A 3 16.46 6.25 9.24
CA GLN A 3 16.16 6.15 10.68
C GLN A 3 16.14 4.68 11.11
N ILE A 4 16.92 4.34 12.13
CA ILE A 4 16.97 2.99 12.71
C ILE A 4 16.15 3.00 14.00
N LYS A 5 15.08 2.21 14.03
CA LYS A 5 14.15 2.13 15.15
C LYS A 5 14.69 1.19 16.23
N ASN A 6 14.66 1.66 17.47
CA ASN A 6 14.92 0.82 18.64
C ASN A 6 13.67 -0.02 18.99
N ALA A 7 13.78 -0.90 19.99
CA ALA A 7 12.69 -1.82 20.35
C ALA A 7 11.37 -1.10 20.71
N LYS A 8 11.46 0.01 21.45
CA LYS A 8 10.26 0.79 21.85
C LYS A 8 9.62 1.48 20.62
N GLU A 9 10.42 1.99 19.69
CA GLU A 9 9.91 2.59 18.45
C GLU A 9 9.30 1.54 17.54
N LEU A 10 9.89 0.32 17.45
CA LEU A 10 9.29 -0.80 16.73
C LEU A 10 7.92 -1.21 17.32
N ASP A 11 7.75 -1.16 18.64
CA ASP A 11 6.44 -1.43 19.26
C ASP A 11 5.41 -0.35 18.89
N GLY A 12 5.82 0.91 18.85
CA GLY A 12 4.97 1.99 18.34
C GLY A 12 4.57 1.78 16.88
N MET A 13 5.53 1.37 16.03
CA MET A 13 5.28 1.04 14.63
C MET A 13 4.30 -0.12 14.46
N ARG A 14 4.44 -1.20 15.27
CA ARG A 14 3.49 -2.34 15.23
C ARG A 14 2.07 -1.91 15.53
N ARG A 15 1.87 -1.06 16.54
CA ARG A 15 0.54 -0.56 16.93
C ARG A 15 -0.09 0.30 15.82
N ALA A 16 0.69 1.21 15.23
CA ALA A 16 0.21 2.06 14.13
C ALA A 16 -0.16 1.22 12.89
N ASN A 17 0.71 0.27 12.55
CA ASN A 17 0.49 -0.61 11.40
C ASN A 17 -0.66 -1.60 11.62
N ALA A 18 -0.85 -2.10 12.84
CA ALA A 18 -1.99 -2.96 13.17
C ALA A 18 -3.33 -2.22 12.99
N LEU A 19 -3.40 -0.94 13.42
CA LEU A 19 -4.60 -0.12 13.22
C LEU A 19 -4.82 0.18 11.74
N SER A 20 -3.75 0.55 11.01
CA SER A 20 -3.84 0.83 9.57
C SER A 20 -4.33 -0.39 8.80
N ALA A 21 -3.76 -1.57 9.06
CA ALA A 21 -4.16 -2.81 8.39
C ALA A 21 -5.60 -3.23 8.72
N ALA A 22 -6.04 -3.03 9.98
CA ALA A 22 -7.43 -3.27 10.36
C ALA A 22 -8.39 -2.32 9.64
N ALA A 23 -8.03 -1.04 9.49
CA ALA A 23 -8.83 -0.04 8.78
C ALA A 23 -8.92 -0.36 7.27
N LEU A 24 -7.80 -0.77 6.65
CA LEU A 24 -7.76 -1.20 5.25
C LEU A 24 -8.68 -2.40 5.02
N LYS A 25 -8.55 -3.45 5.85
CA LYS A 25 -9.39 -4.64 5.73
C LYS A 25 -10.86 -4.32 5.95
N TYR A 26 -11.17 -3.50 6.97
CA TYR A 26 -12.54 -3.04 7.22
C TYR A 26 -13.12 -2.32 6.01
N GLY A 27 -12.39 -1.38 5.41
CA GLY A 27 -12.80 -0.71 4.17
C GLY A 27 -13.04 -1.70 3.04
N GLY A 28 -12.10 -2.62 2.80
CA GLY A 28 -12.18 -3.62 1.74
C GLY A 28 -13.38 -4.57 1.86
N GLU A 29 -13.70 -5.02 3.08
CA GLU A 29 -14.86 -5.90 3.35
C GLU A 29 -16.21 -5.18 3.19
N HIS A 30 -16.23 -3.84 3.19
CA HIS A 30 -17.43 -3.03 3.05
C HIS A 30 -17.58 -2.39 1.66
N ILE A 31 -16.74 -2.78 0.69
CA ILE A 31 -16.92 -2.31 -0.69
C ILE A 31 -18.19 -2.92 -1.27
N GLU A 32 -19.11 -2.05 -1.68
CA GLU A 32 -20.35 -2.45 -2.35
C GLU A 32 -20.53 -1.68 -3.66
N ALA A 33 -21.01 -2.37 -4.71
CA ALA A 33 -21.39 -1.72 -5.94
C ALA A 33 -22.57 -0.76 -5.69
N GLY A 34 -22.44 0.46 -6.17
CA GLY A 34 -23.40 1.54 -5.95
C GLY A 34 -22.95 2.57 -4.91
N MET A 35 -21.97 2.22 -4.05
CA MET A 35 -21.39 3.19 -3.13
C MET A 35 -20.43 4.13 -3.85
N THR A 36 -20.29 5.34 -3.34
CA THR A 36 -19.29 6.32 -3.80
C THR A 36 -17.94 6.10 -3.13
N THR A 37 -16.86 6.53 -3.77
CA THR A 37 -15.54 6.48 -3.13
C THR A 37 -15.46 7.37 -1.88
N TRP A 38 -16.27 8.43 -1.79
CA TRP A 38 -16.39 9.24 -0.57
C TRP A 38 -17.01 8.47 0.60
N GLU A 39 -18.06 7.67 0.36
CA GLU A 39 -18.67 6.84 1.39
C GLU A 39 -17.69 5.81 1.92
N LEU A 40 -16.88 5.20 1.04
CA LEU A 40 -15.82 4.27 1.44
C LEU A 40 -14.73 4.96 2.27
N ASP A 41 -14.29 6.16 1.87
CA ASP A 41 -13.35 6.99 2.65
C ASP A 41 -13.87 7.29 4.05
N LYS A 42 -15.17 7.63 4.14
CA LYS A 42 -15.85 7.93 5.41
C LYS A 42 -15.89 6.72 6.34
N LEU A 43 -16.11 5.51 5.83
CA LEU A 43 -16.06 4.28 6.62
C LEU A 43 -14.66 4.05 7.21
N ILE A 44 -13.61 4.23 6.41
CA ILE A 44 -12.22 4.10 6.84
C ILE A 44 -11.88 5.16 7.89
N TYR A 45 -12.29 6.42 7.67
CA TYR A 45 -12.12 7.51 8.63
C TYR A 45 -12.74 7.17 9.98
N ASP A 46 -14.01 6.78 9.98
CA ASP A 46 -14.75 6.48 11.22
C ASP A 46 -14.11 5.31 11.98
N PHE A 47 -13.62 4.30 11.26
CA PHE A 47 -12.91 3.17 11.86
C PHE A 47 -11.62 3.63 12.56
N ILE A 48 -10.77 4.38 11.87
CA ILE A 48 -9.50 4.86 12.44
C ILE A 48 -9.73 5.71 13.69
N VAL A 49 -10.67 6.67 13.61
CA VAL A 49 -10.97 7.59 14.73
C VAL A 49 -11.60 6.84 15.89
N LYS A 50 -12.52 5.91 15.64
CA LYS A 50 -13.15 5.06 16.67
C LYS A 50 -12.12 4.30 17.50
N HIS A 51 -11.01 3.89 16.87
CA HIS A 51 -9.93 3.13 17.53
C HIS A 51 -8.78 4.02 18.04
N GLY A 52 -9.00 5.34 18.12
CA GLY A 52 -8.08 6.31 18.74
C GLY A 52 -6.89 6.72 17.86
N GLY A 53 -6.91 6.38 16.57
CA GLY A 53 -5.91 6.81 15.60
C GLY A 53 -6.29 8.13 14.92
N ILE A 54 -5.33 8.67 14.19
CA ILE A 54 -5.48 9.84 13.33
C ILE A 54 -5.24 9.37 11.88
N PRO A 55 -6.17 9.59 10.94
CA PRO A 55 -5.93 9.37 9.52
C PRO A 55 -4.74 10.21 9.06
N ASN A 56 -3.63 9.57 8.70
CA ASN A 56 -2.38 10.29 8.48
C ASN A 56 -2.22 10.84 7.05
N PHE A 57 -3.04 10.41 6.09
CA PHE A 57 -3.07 10.98 4.73
C PHE A 57 -3.84 12.30 4.68
N LYS A 58 -4.89 12.43 5.51
CA LYS A 58 -5.76 13.60 5.49
C LYS A 58 -5.01 14.88 5.88
N GLY A 59 -4.87 15.79 4.92
CA GLY A 59 -4.13 17.04 5.09
C GLY A 59 -2.63 16.93 4.81
N LEU A 60 -2.09 15.73 4.63
CA LEU A 60 -0.68 15.54 4.26
C LEU A 60 -0.44 16.13 2.86
N TYR A 61 0.46 17.08 2.77
CA TYR A 61 0.72 17.86 1.53
C TYR A 61 -0.54 18.45 0.88
N GLY A 62 -1.65 18.57 1.63
CA GLY A 62 -2.93 19.07 1.14
C GLY A 62 -3.87 18.00 0.59
N PHE A 63 -3.57 16.70 0.74
CA PHE A 63 -4.48 15.62 0.30
C PHE A 63 -5.81 15.69 1.08
N PRO A 64 -6.98 15.66 0.42
CA PRO A 64 -8.25 15.92 1.09
C PRO A 64 -8.88 14.70 1.77
N GLY A 65 -8.50 13.47 1.35
CA GLY A 65 -9.09 12.21 1.80
C GLY A 65 -8.39 11.57 2.98
N THR A 66 -9.03 10.59 3.58
CA THR A 66 -8.47 9.68 4.60
C THR A 66 -7.65 8.58 3.93
N ALA A 67 -8.14 8.12 2.80
CA ALA A 67 -7.54 7.09 1.98
C ALA A 67 -7.45 7.56 0.52
N CYS A 68 -6.46 7.06 -0.21
CA CYS A 68 -6.48 7.10 -1.66
C CYS A 68 -7.37 5.95 -2.14
N ILE A 69 -8.40 6.25 -2.94
CA ILE A 69 -9.31 5.26 -3.49
C ILE A 69 -9.24 5.32 -5.01
N SER A 70 -8.57 4.35 -5.58
CA SER A 70 -8.16 4.36 -6.99
C SER A 70 -8.85 3.23 -7.75
N LEU A 71 -9.67 3.57 -8.75
CA LEU A 71 -10.45 2.62 -9.53
C LEU A 71 -9.77 2.33 -10.87
N ASN A 72 -9.72 1.08 -11.27
CA ASN A 72 -9.40 0.58 -12.60
C ASN A 72 -8.06 1.12 -13.17
N ASP A 73 -8.12 2.12 -14.04
CA ASP A 73 -6.96 2.77 -14.67
C ASP A 73 -6.27 3.82 -13.78
N THR A 74 -6.82 4.09 -12.59
CA THR A 74 -6.18 4.93 -11.58
C THR A 74 -5.16 4.12 -10.82
N VAL A 75 -3.90 4.50 -10.91
CA VAL A 75 -2.77 3.78 -10.31
C VAL A 75 -2.74 4.02 -8.81
N ILE A 76 -2.67 5.31 -8.41
CA ILE A 76 -2.60 5.77 -7.02
C ILE A 76 -3.22 7.16 -6.86
N HIS A 77 -3.33 7.61 -5.62
CA HIS A 77 -3.75 8.95 -5.21
C HIS A 77 -5.14 9.35 -5.72
N GLY A 78 -6.03 8.39 -5.98
CA GLY A 78 -7.43 8.66 -6.30
C GLY A 78 -8.10 9.42 -5.17
N ILE A 79 -8.57 10.65 -5.43
CA ILE A 79 -9.27 11.48 -4.44
C ILE A 79 -10.68 10.92 -4.23
N PRO A 80 -11.09 10.61 -2.98
CA PRO A 80 -12.47 10.23 -2.68
C PRO A 80 -13.48 11.29 -3.14
N SER A 81 -14.54 10.86 -3.82
CA SER A 81 -15.52 11.77 -4.45
C SER A 81 -16.94 11.24 -4.33
N HIS A 82 -17.91 12.15 -4.18
CA HIS A 82 -19.34 11.85 -4.27
C HIS A 82 -19.79 11.47 -5.70
N ASP A 83 -19.00 11.83 -6.71
CA ASP A 83 -19.34 11.63 -8.11
C ASP A 83 -18.77 10.34 -8.70
N ILE A 84 -17.83 9.70 -7.99
CA ILE A 84 -17.21 8.43 -8.43
C ILE A 84 -17.92 7.29 -7.72
N VAL A 85 -18.73 6.55 -8.48
CA VAL A 85 -19.51 5.39 -7.99
C VAL A 85 -18.81 4.10 -8.36
N ILE A 86 -18.58 3.25 -7.37
CA ILE A 86 -18.02 1.90 -7.52
C ILE A 86 -19.06 0.99 -8.19
N ARG A 87 -18.64 0.17 -9.16
CA ARG A 87 -19.53 -0.68 -9.96
C ARG A 87 -19.10 -2.13 -9.89
N GLN A 88 -20.03 -3.03 -10.21
CA GLN A 88 -19.71 -4.44 -10.44
C GLN A 88 -18.69 -4.57 -11.59
N GLY A 89 -17.65 -5.35 -11.35
CA GLY A 89 -16.56 -5.55 -12.30
C GLY A 89 -15.39 -4.59 -12.14
N ASP A 90 -15.50 -3.57 -11.28
CA ASP A 90 -14.38 -2.70 -10.95
C ASP A 90 -13.32 -3.42 -10.10
N ILE A 91 -12.08 -2.96 -10.22
CA ILE A 91 -11.04 -3.18 -9.21
C ILE A 91 -10.80 -1.86 -8.47
N VAL A 92 -10.68 -1.94 -7.15
CA VAL A 92 -10.56 -0.76 -6.26
C VAL A 92 -9.32 -0.92 -5.40
N SER A 93 -8.31 -0.10 -5.65
CA SER A 93 -7.16 0.03 -4.76
C SER A 93 -7.50 1.00 -3.65
N ILE A 94 -7.41 0.52 -2.41
CA ILE A 94 -7.46 1.36 -1.21
C ILE A 94 -6.05 1.43 -0.68
N ASP A 95 -5.56 2.65 -0.46
CA ASP A 95 -4.29 2.93 0.19
C ASP A 95 -4.58 3.87 1.36
N THR A 96 -4.23 3.46 2.57
CA THR A 96 -4.59 4.18 3.80
C THR A 96 -3.57 3.99 4.90
N GLY A 97 -3.48 5.00 5.72
CA GLY A 97 -2.60 4.96 6.87
C GLY A 97 -3.24 5.54 8.13
N ALA A 98 -2.71 5.10 9.27
CA ALA A 98 -3.15 5.58 10.58
C ALA A 98 -1.95 5.98 11.45
N LYS A 99 -2.07 7.11 12.14
CA LYS A 99 -1.08 7.57 13.11
C LYS A 99 -1.58 7.34 14.53
N ILE A 100 -0.76 6.70 15.35
CA ILE A 100 -1.01 6.53 16.78
C ILE A 100 0.31 6.62 17.57
N ASP A 101 0.29 7.24 18.75
CA ASP A 101 1.47 7.43 19.62
C ASP A 101 2.68 8.06 18.89
N GLY A 102 2.42 8.87 17.87
CA GLY A 102 3.46 9.55 17.09
C GLY A 102 4.10 8.71 15.99
N PHE A 103 3.64 7.46 15.75
CA PHE A 103 4.10 6.59 14.66
C PHE A 103 3.04 6.45 13.58
N ASN A 104 3.49 6.22 12.35
CA ASN A 104 2.62 6.03 11.20
C ASN A 104 2.59 4.56 10.79
N GLY A 105 1.39 4.06 10.49
CA GLY A 105 1.16 2.83 9.76
C GLY A 105 0.74 3.17 8.34
N ASP A 106 1.09 2.30 7.40
CA ASP A 106 0.86 2.48 5.97
C ASP A 106 0.64 1.16 5.27
N ASN A 107 -0.38 1.08 4.39
CA ASN A 107 -0.66 -0.13 3.62
C ASN A 107 -1.70 0.07 2.51
N ALA A 108 -1.60 -0.75 1.45
CA ALA A 108 -2.55 -0.76 0.36
C ALA A 108 -2.96 -2.16 -0.08
N CYS A 109 -4.18 -2.26 -0.61
CA CYS A 109 -4.69 -3.48 -1.23
C CYS A 109 -5.69 -3.15 -2.33
N THR A 110 -5.65 -3.91 -3.42
CA THR A 110 -6.64 -3.84 -4.50
C THR A 110 -7.68 -4.94 -4.36
N TYR A 111 -8.93 -4.56 -4.34
CA TYR A 111 -10.09 -5.43 -4.17
C TYR A 111 -10.89 -5.56 -5.47
N ALA A 112 -11.42 -6.74 -5.73
CA ALA A 112 -12.37 -6.98 -6.81
C ALA A 112 -13.79 -6.69 -6.35
N VAL A 113 -14.60 -6.02 -7.17
CA VAL A 113 -16.02 -5.74 -6.88
C VAL A 113 -16.89 -6.72 -7.63
N GLY A 114 -17.30 -7.80 -6.96
CA GLY A 114 -18.00 -8.91 -7.57
C GLY A 114 -17.11 -9.68 -8.57
N LYS A 115 -17.70 -10.05 -9.72
CA LYS A 115 -16.97 -10.81 -10.75
C LYS A 115 -16.20 -9.84 -11.66
N ILE A 116 -14.88 -9.95 -11.68
CA ILE A 116 -13.97 -9.26 -12.61
C ILE A 116 -13.56 -10.20 -13.75
N ASP A 117 -12.96 -9.66 -14.81
CA ASP A 117 -12.43 -10.48 -15.89
C ASP A 117 -11.15 -11.23 -15.49
N LEU A 118 -10.76 -12.22 -16.29
CA LEU A 118 -9.60 -13.08 -15.98
C LEU A 118 -8.28 -12.31 -16.00
N GLU A 119 -8.14 -11.28 -16.83
CA GLU A 119 -6.91 -10.50 -16.91
C GLU A 119 -6.78 -9.56 -15.72
N ALA A 120 -7.89 -8.96 -15.27
CA ALA A 120 -7.94 -8.19 -14.03
C ALA A 120 -7.59 -9.09 -12.82
N GLN A 121 -8.18 -10.29 -12.74
CA GLN A 121 -7.87 -11.25 -11.67
C GLN A 121 -6.37 -11.59 -11.67
N ARG A 122 -5.80 -11.88 -12.85
CA ARG A 122 -4.37 -12.17 -13.01
C ARG A 122 -3.49 -11.00 -12.59
N LEU A 123 -3.88 -9.76 -12.93
CA LEU A 123 -3.17 -8.55 -12.49
C LEU A 123 -3.12 -8.46 -10.96
N LEU A 124 -4.24 -8.66 -10.28
CA LEU A 124 -4.29 -8.63 -8.81
C LEU A 124 -3.40 -9.72 -8.21
N GLU A 125 -3.51 -10.96 -8.69
CA GLU A 125 -2.72 -12.09 -8.20
C GLU A 125 -1.21 -11.88 -8.38
N VAL A 126 -0.79 -11.42 -9.57
CA VAL A 126 0.63 -11.15 -9.86
C VAL A 126 1.16 -9.99 -9.04
N THR A 127 0.39 -8.90 -8.91
CA THR A 127 0.81 -7.74 -8.11
C THR A 127 0.99 -8.13 -6.65
N LYS A 128 0.03 -8.82 -6.06
CA LYS A 128 0.12 -9.33 -4.69
C LYS A 128 1.30 -10.29 -4.51
N ALA A 129 1.47 -11.24 -5.42
CA ALA A 129 2.59 -12.18 -5.36
C ALA A 129 3.95 -11.48 -5.48
N SER A 130 4.05 -10.44 -6.33
CA SER A 130 5.28 -9.66 -6.49
C SER A 130 5.68 -8.93 -5.21
N LEU A 131 4.72 -8.41 -4.44
CA LEU A 131 4.95 -7.83 -3.12
C LEU A 131 5.66 -8.83 -2.20
N TYR A 132 5.17 -10.07 -2.13
CA TYR A 132 5.80 -11.11 -1.31
C TYR A 132 7.16 -11.57 -1.85
N LYS A 133 7.39 -11.51 -3.18
CA LYS A 133 8.74 -11.71 -3.75
C LYS A 133 9.71 -10.64 -3.28
N GLY A 134 9.28 -9.38 -3.27
CA GLY A 134 10.05 -8.25 -2.72
C GLY A 134 10.34 -8.41 -1.23
N ILE A 135 9.32 -8.72 -0.42
CA ILE A 135 9.45 -8.97 1.02
C ILE A 135 10.43 -10.10 1.31
N GLY A 136 10.42 -11.16 0.50
CA GLY A 136 11.37 -12.27 0.63
C GLY A 136 12.84 -11.86 0.45
N GLN A 137 13.12 -10.75 -0.25
CA GLN A 137 14.46 -10.17 -0.38
C GLN A 137 14.78 -9.14 0.70
N ALA A 138 13.78 -8.68 1.46
CA ALA A 138 13.92 -7.64 2.47
C ALA A 138 14.54 -8.18 3.77
N VAL A 139 15.70 -8.80 3.70
CA VAL A 139 16.42 -9.40 4.84
C VAL A 139 17.68 -8.61 5.18
N ALA A 140 18.10 -8.63 6.44
CA ALA A 140 19.30 -7.95 6.89
C ALA A 140 20.54 -8.42 6.09
N GLY A 141 21.28 -7.44 5.54
CA GLY A 141 22.46 -7.70 4.69
C GLY A 141 22.22 -7.53 3.20
N ASN A 142 21.01 -7.79 2.70
CA ASN A 142 20.61 -7.48 1.32
C ASN A 142 20.53 -5.96 1.11
N ARG A 143 20.17 -5.54 -0.09
CA ARG A 143 20.05 -4.13 -0.48
C ARG A 143 18.66 -3.83 -1.04
N ILE A 144 18.30 -2.56 -1.06
CA ILE A 144 17.01 -2.09 -1.62
C ILE A 144 16.81 -2.58 -3.07
N GLY A 145 17.86 -2.57 -3.91
CA GLY A 145 17.78 -3.06 -5.28
C GLY A 145 17.47 -4.56 -5.42
N ASP A 146 17.72 -5.37 -4.40
CA ASP A 146 17.33 -6.78 -4.40
C ASP A 146 15.81 -6.94 -4.32
N ILE A 147 15.15 -6.05 -3.52
CA ILE A 147 13.68 -5.96 -3.42
C ILE A 147 13.09 -5.59 -4.77
N GLY A 148 13.54 -4.44 -5.34
CA GLY A 148 13.00 -3.94 -6.60
C GLY A 148 13.21 -4.90 -7.77
N TYR A 149 14.38 -5.56 -7.85
CA TYR A 149 14.64 -6.57 -8.86
C TYR A 149 13.67 -7.75 -8.76
N ALA A 150 13.41 -8.24 -7.55
CA ALA A 150 12.51 -9.38 -7.34
C ALA A 150 11.05 -9.06 -7.74
N VAL A 151 10.58 -7.84 -7.41
CA VAL A 151 9.27 -7.35 -7.83
C VAL A 151 9.20 -7.24 -9.35
N GLN A 152 10.14 -6.50 -9.94
CA GLN A 152 10.17 -6.22 -11.38
C GLN A 152 10.23 -7.49 -12.20
N SER A 153 11.18 -8.37 -11.92
CA SER A 153 11.36 -9.61 -12.68
C SER A 153 10.10 -10.46 -12.68
N TYR A 154 9.46 -10.59 -11.51
CA TYR A 154 8.26 -11.41 -11.39
C TYR A 154 7.08 -10.83 -12.20
N CYS A 155 6.89 -9.51 -12.18
CA CYS A 155 5.80 -8.85 -12.90
C CYS A 155 6.05 -8.85 -14.43
N GLU A 156 7.28 -8.53 -14.86
CA GLU A 156 7.63 -8.48 -16.29
C GLU A 156 7.61 -9.88 -16.92
N ASP A 157 8.07 -10.92 -16.21
CA ASP A 157 7.95 -12.33 -16.65
C ASP A 157 6.48 -12.77 -16.81
N ALA A 158 5.58 -12.18 -16.02
CA ALA A 158 4.13 -12.38 -16.15
C ALA A 158 3.49 -11.51 -17.23
N GLY A 159 4.22 -10.62 -17.91
CA GLY A 159 3.72 -9.74 -18.98
C GLY A 159 3.10 -8.44 -18.52
N PHE A 160 3.30 -8.06 -17.25
CA PHE A 160 2.85 -6.79 -16.68
C PHE A 160 3.99 -5.78 -16.53
N SER A 161 3.66 -4.50 -16.37
CA SER A 161 4.65 -3.43 -16.28
C SER A 161 4.67 -2.80 -14.89
N VAL A 162 5.88 -2.44 -14.42
CA VAL A 162 6.09 -1.81 -13.10
C VAL A 162 6.18 -0.31 -13.26
N VAL A 163 5.37 0.45 -12.51
CA VAL A 163 5.44 1.91 -12.42
C VAL A 163 6.80 2.33 -11.87
N ARG A 164 7.39 3.41 -12.42
CA ARG A 164 8.74 3.86 -12.09
C ARG A 164 8.82 5.24 -11.45
N ASP A 165 7.76 6.02 -11.58
CA ASP A 165 7.71 7.41 -11.11
C ASP A 165 7.36 7.52 -9.61
N PHE A 166 6.80 6.44 -9.04
CA PHE A 166 6.46 6.31 -7.64
C PHE A 166 7.11 5.06 -7.06
N VAL A 167 7.51 5.16 -5.80
CA VAL A 167 8.33 4.14 -5.13
C VAL A 167 7.93 4.03 -3.66
N GLY A 168 8.19 2.91 -3.05
CA GLY A 168 8.08 2.73 -1.61
C GLY A 168 9.11 3.57 -0.84
N HIS A 169 8.99 3.59 0.46
CA HIS A 169 9.74 4.50 1.31
C HIS A 169 10.03 3.91 2.70
N GLY A 170 10.94 4.55 3.42
CA GLY A 170 11.03 4.37 4.86
C GLY A 170 9.77 4.91 5.54
N THR A 171 9.40 4.35 6.69
CA THR A 171 8.25 4.81 7.46
C THR A 171 8.58 4.88 8.95
N GLY A 172 7.93 5.78 9.70
CA GLY A 172 8.27 5.97 11.11
C GLY A 172 7.44 7.06 11.78
N LYS A 173 8.13 8.05 12.36
CA LYS A 173 7.50 9.24 12.92
C LYS A 173 6.95 10.16 11.84
N GLU A 174 7.64 10.22 10.71
CA GLU A 174 7.09 10.76 9.47
C GLU A 174 6.52 9.60 8.64
N LEU A 175 5.51 9.91 7.82
CA LEU A 175 4.92 8.90 6.92
C LEU A 175 5.96 8.46 5.90
N HIS A 176 6.60 9.42 5.24
CA HIS A 176 7.66 9.18 4.27
C HIS A 176 9.03 9.53 4.87
N GLU A 177 9.85 8.51 5.06
CA GLU A 177 11.24 8.62 5.50
C GLU A 177 12.19 8.00 4.44
N ASP A 178 13.50 8.28 4.57
CA ASP A 178 14.52 7.50 3.83
C ASP A 178 14.52 6.02 4.28
N PRO A 179 14.87 5.08 3.39
CA PRO A 179 15.23 5.28 1.99
C PRO A 179 14.02 5.19 1.05
N GLU A 180 14.17 5.67 -0.19
CA GLU A 180 13.30 5.23 -1.27
C GLU A 180 13.44 3.72 -1.52
N VAL A 181 12.32 3.06 -1.84
CA VAL A 181 12.22 1.62 -2.08
C VAL A 181 11.58 1.37 -3.45
N PRO A 182 12.33 1.52 -4.56
CA PRO A 182 11.81 1.27 -5.88
C PRO A 182 11.37 -0.19 -6.07
N ASN A 183 10.27 -0.37 -6.80
CA ASN A 183 9.74 -1.68 -7.20
C ASN A 183 10.44 -2.23 -8.45
N TYR A 184 11.56 -1.64 -8.84
CA TYR A 184 12.42 -2.03 -9.96
C TYR A 184 13.88 -1.77 -9.61
N GLY A 185 14.79 -2.32 -10.38
CA GLY A 185 16.22 -2.05 -10.18
C GLY A 185 17.13 -3.26 -10.46
N HIS A 186 18.29 -3.23 -9.84
CA HIS A 186 19.33 -4.23 -10.03
C HIS A 186 19.77 -4.84 -8.71
N GLN A 187 19.99 -6.15 -8.70
CA GLN A 187 20.51 -6.88 -7.54
C GLN A 187 21.82 -6.27 -7.03
N GLY A 188 21.97 -6.25 -5.71
CA GLY A 188 23.16 -5.76 -5.03
C GLY A 188 23.37 -4.24 -5.08
N ARG A 189 22.37 -3.47 -5.48
CA ARG A 189 22.44 -1.99 -5.56
C ARG A 189 21.62 -1.30 -4.47
N GLY A 190 21.92 -0.03 -4.24
CA GLY A 190 21.21 0.80 -3.27
C GLY A 190 21.67 0.59 -1.82
N PRO A 191 21.00 1.24 -0.87
CA PRO A 191 21.26 1.13 0.56
C PRO A 191 21.19 -0.32 1.05
N ARG A 192 22.06 -0.66 2.04
CA ARG A 192 22.04 -1.95 2.69
C ARG A 192 20.91 -1.99 3.72
N LEU A 193 20.16 -3.08 3.74
CA LEU A 193 19.14 -3.36 4.74
C LEU A 193 19.81 -3.76 6.05
N VAL A 194 19.43 -3.07 7.14
CA VAL A 194 20.00 -3.31 8.47
C VAL A 194 18.87 -3.44 9.49
N PRO A 195 19.08 -4.20 10.58
CA PRO A 195 18.09 -4.35 11.65
C PRO A 195 17.65 -3.01 12.23
N GLY A 196 16.35 -2.85 12.43
CA GLY A 196 15.71 -1.61 12.89
C GLY A 196 15.23 -0.69 11.77
N MET A 197 15.49 -1.00 10.50
CA MET A 197 14.83 -0.30 9.39
C MET A 197 13.37 -0.72 9.30
N THR A 198 12.50 0.27 9.05
CA THR A 198 11.07 0.07 8.72
C THR A 198 10.81 0.71 7.38
N ILE A 199 10.23 -0.03 6.45
CA ILE A 199 10.01 0.39 5.07
C ILE A 199 8.64 -0.09 4.57
N ALA A 200 8.05 0.68 3.66
CA ALA A 200 6.93 0.29 2.82
C ALA A 200 7.46 -0.33 1.52
N ILE A 201 6.92 -1.49 1.15
CA ILE A 201 7.12 -2.12 -0.16
C ILE A 201 5.75 -2.13 -0.83
N GLU A 202 5.63 -1.43 -1.96
CA GLU A 202 4.35 -1.05 -2.55
C GLU A 202 4.33 -1.17 -4.08
N PRO A 203 4.38 -2.36 -4.66
CA PRO A 203 4.30 -2.52 -6.10
C PRO A 203 3.01 -1.92 -6.68
N MET A 204 3.20 -1.00 -7.62
CA MET A 204 2.17 -0.45 -8.51
C MET A 204 2.39 -1.04 -9.89
N ILE A 205 1.46 -1.88 -10.34
CA ILE A 205 1.61 -2.71 -11.53
C ILE A 205 0.52 -2.37 -12.54
N CYS A 206 0.93 -2.15 -13.80
CA CYS A 206 0.04 -1.84 -14.90
C CYS A 206 -0.16 -3.05 -15.82
N GLN A 207 -1.39 -3.23 -16.30
CA GLN A 207 -1.75 -4.24 -17.30
C GLN A 207 -1.01 -4.00 -18.63
N GLY A 208 -0.86 -2.75 -19.04
CA GLY A 208 -0.20 -2.33 -20.26
C GLY A 208 1.18 -1.69 -20.02
N ASP A 209 1.41 -0.49 -20.61
CA ASP A 209 2.66 0.26 -20.43
C ASP A 209 2.75 0.85 -18.99
N TYR A 210 3.97 0.92 -18.46
CA TYR A 210 4.25 1.52 -17.14
C TYR A 210 4.08 3.04 -17.08
N LYS A 211 3.90 3.70 -18.21
CA LYS A 211 3.79 5.16 -18.28
C LYS A 211 2.49 5.65 -17.67
N ILE A 212 2.63 6.69 -16.88
CA ILE A 212 1.53 7.30 -16.14
C ILE A 212 1.28 8.75 -16.59
N LYS A 213 0.16 9.30 -16.15
CA LYS A 213 -0.20 10.73 -16.24
C LYS A 213 -0.84 11.18 -14.93
N GLN A 214 -0.41 12.32 -14.42
CA GLN A 214 -1.08 12.99 -13.31
C GLN A 214 -2.19 13.90 -13.85
N LEU A 215 -3.33 13.92 -13.18
CA LEU A 215 -4.47 14.75 -13.56
C LEU A 215 -4.31 16.19 -13.03
N SER A 216 -5.17 17.08 -13.52
CA SER A 216 -5.16 18.51 -13.16
C SER A 216 -5.56 18.80 -11.71
N ASP A 217 -6.11 17.82 -11.00
CA ASP A 217 -6.39 17.90 -9.57
C ASP A 217 -5.11 17.90 -8.68
N GLY A 218 -3.95 17.64 -9.32
CA GLY A 218 -2.66 17.64 -8.67
C GLY A 218 -2.31 16.36 -7.91
N TRP A 219 -3.23 15.36 -7.88
CA TRP A 219 -3.09 14.13 -7.12
C TRP A 219 -3.27 12.86 -7.96
N THR A 220 -4.44 12.70 -8.56
CA THR A 220 -4.84 11.46 -9.23
C THR A 220 -3.87 11.07 -10.34
N VAL A 221 -3.31 9.88 -10.22
CA VAL A 221 -2.36 9.31 -11.19
C VAL A 221 -3.03 8.17 -11.92
N LYS A 222 -3.04 8.24 -13.25
CA LYS A 222 -3.63 7.22 -14.12
C LYS A 222 -2.62 6.60 -15.05
N THR A 223 -2.89 5.38 -15.50
CA THR A 223 -2.16 4.80 -16.63
C THR A 223 -2.33 5.67 -17.87
N LYS A 224 -1.28 5.78 -18.67
CA LYS A 224 -1.34 6.63 -19.88
C LYS A 224 -2.12 5.99 -21.01
N ASP A 225 -2.12 4.67 -21.07
CA ASP A 225 -2.80 3.85 -22.09
C ASP A 225 -4.25 3.49 -21.72
N GLY A 226 -4.69 3.76 -20.49
CA GLY A 226 -6.03 3.43 -20.00
C GLY A 226 -6.19 1.97 -19.54
N GLY A 227 -5.09 1.20 -19.51
CA GLY A 227 -5.09 -0.16 -18.95
C GLY A 227 -5.27 -0.18 -17.44
N LEU A 228 -5.69 -1.31 -16.90
CA LEU A 228 -5.88 -1.49 -15.46
C LEU A 228 -4.55 -1.36 -14.70
N ALA A 229 -4.63 -0.89 -13.45
CA ALA A 229 -3.52 -0.89 -12.50
C ALA A 229 -3.94 -1.47 -11.15
N ALA A 230 -3.01 -2.14 -10.48
CA ALA A 230 -3.19 -2.66 -9.13
C ALA A 230 -2.07 -2.17 -8.21
N HIS A 231 -2.42 -1.93 -6.95
CA HIS A 231 -1.52 -1.48 -5.90
C HIS A 231 -1.70 -2.36 -4.66
N PHE A 232 -0.60 -2.95 -4.20
CA PHE A 232 -0.55 -3.71 -2.94
C PHE A 232 0.65 -3.27 -2.14
N GLU A 233 0.50 -3.19 -0.82
CA GLU A 233 1.56 -2.68 0.04
C GLU A 233 1.56 -3.35 1.40
N HIS A 234 2.78 -3.58 1.90
CA HIS A 234 3.03 -3.88 3.29
C HIS A 234 4.12 -2.98 3.88
N SER A 235 3.85 -2.45 5.07
CA SER A 235 4.90 -1.94 5.95
C SER A 235 5.56 -3.08 6.70
N ILE A 236 6.90 -3.12 6.65
CA ILE A 236 7.72 -4.18 7.24
C ILE A 236 8.81 -3.63 8.14
N ALA A 237 9.28 -4.45 9.09
CA ALA A 237 10.48 -4.18 9.87
C ALA A 237 11.56 -5.21 9.54
N ILE A 238 12.78 -4.73 9.28
CA ILE A 238 13.98 -5.58 9.15
C ILE A 238 14.46 -5.88 10.57
N LEU A 239 14.45 -7.16 10.96
CA LEU A 239 15.02 -7.63 12.23
C LEU A 239 16.33 -8.37 11.97
N LYS A 240 17.02 -8.74 13.03
CA LYS A 240 18.34 -9.39 12.92
C LYS A 240 18.27 -10.75 12.23
N ASP A 241 17.22 -11.50 12.49
CA ASP A 241 17.03 -12.91 12.11
C ASP A 241 15.84 -13.15 11.17
N ARG A 242 15.00 -12.14 10.99
CA ARG A 242 13.79 -12.24 10.14
C ARG A 242 13.32 -10.88 9.67
N THR A 243 12.40 -10.89 8.74
CA THR A 243 11.57 -9.74 8.35
C THR A 243 10.19 -9.90 8.96
N GLU A 244 9.70 -8.85 9.58
CA GLU A 244 8.37 -8.80 10.20
C GLU A 244 7.43 -7.96 9.33
N ILE A 245 6.32 -8.55 8.88
CA ILE A 245 5.24 -7.81 8.20
C ILE A 245 4.35 -7.22 9.29
N MET A 246 4.39 -5.90 9.46
CA MET A 246 3.64 -5.20 10.52
C MET A 246 2.18 -4.99 10.17
N THR A 247 1.83 -4.98 8.89
CA THR A 247 0.47 -4.80 8.36
C THR A 247 -0.20 -6.12 7.95
N ARG A 248 0.27 -7.26 8.47
CA ARG A 248 -0.17 -8.59 8.04
C ARG A 248 -1.67 -8.82 8.14
N SER A 249 -2.37 -8.18 9.08
CA SER A 249 -3.78 -8.44 9.37
C SER A 249 -4.71 -8.14 8.19
N TRP A 250 -4.38 -7.24 7.28
CA TRP A 250 -5.24 -7.03 6.11
C TRP A 250 -5.27 -8.23 5.16
N ASP A 251 -4.22 -9.04 5.14
CA ASP A 251 -4.10 -10.24 4.29
C ASP A 251 -4.35 -11.56 5.08
N ASP A 252 -4.70 -11.47 6.34
CA ASP A 252 -5.03 -12.63 7.17
C ASP A 252 -6.54 -12.93 7.02
N PRO A 253 -6.93 -14.09 6.43
CA PRO A 253 -8.34 -14.43 6.25
C PRO A 253 -9.08 -14.66 7.57
N ASP A 254 -8.34 -15.01 8.64
CA ASP A 254 -8.93 -15.29 9.95
C ASP A 254 -9.04 -14.03 10.83
N PHE A 255 -8.47 -12.90 10.40
CA PHE A 255 -8.57 -11.63 11.12
C PHE A 255 -9.92 -10.95 10.85
N ASP A 256 -10.70 -10.71 11.90
CA ASP A 256 -11.95 -9.94 11.84
C ASP A 256 -11.71 -8.51 12.34
N PRO A 257 -11.76 -7.50 11.44
CA PRO A 257 -11.55 -6.10 11.82
C PRO A 257 -12.64 -5.56 12.75
N ALA A 258 -13.85 -6.14 12.77
CA ALA A 258 -14.91 -5.72 13.69
C ALA A 258 -14.56 -6.01 15.16
N THR A 259 -13.66 -6.98 15.42
CA THR A 259 -13.18 -7.34 16.77
C THR A 259 -11.87 -6.64 17.12
N PHE A 260 -11.34 -5.79 16.26
CA PHE A 260 -10.06 -5.12 16.47
C PHE A 260 -10.05 -4.26 17.74
N SER A 261 -8.99 -4.39 18.51
CA SER A 261 -8.72 -3.60 19.71
C SER A 261 -7.22 -3.37 19.84
N LEU A 262 -6.82 -2.13 19.97
CA LEU A 262 -5.46 -1.78 20.38
C LEU A 262 -5.29 -2.16 21.86
N LYS A 263 -4.50 -3.19 22.12
CA LYS A 263 -4.11 -3.59 23.49
C LYS A 263 -2.83 -2.89 23.91
#